data_905778a8ac4c936ec984c917c5c90995
#
_entry.id   905778a8ac4c936ec984c917c5c90995
#
_cell.length_a   1.000
_cell.length_b   1.000
_cell.length_c   1.000
_cell.angle_alpha   90.00
_cell.angle_beta   90.00
_cell.angle_gamma   90.00
#
_symmetry.space_group_name_H-M   'P 1'
#
loop_
_entity.id
_entity.type
_entity.pdbx_description
1 polymer ?
#
loop_
_entity_poly.entity_id
_entity_poly.type
_entity_poly.pdbx_seq_one_letter_code
_entity_poly.pdbx_strand_id
1 'polypeptide(L)'
;QVQTPLYVWQRNIVGFQILYALVYLVYGILLMADINTGPVFNSQLILMSGMVLYVAYVAYSQPKVLMGFHLESNYLKYKNSGLTNSYSLELKNQLVNLLDEEKIYRENDINLDSLADRLGTTRHSASQIINEHFGQNFFELINSYRIKEAMEILKADTEREKNIIDVAYEVGFNNKVTFNKSFKKINEVTPSQYVKALYS
;
A
#
# COMPACT_ATOMS: atom_id res chain seq x y z
N GLN A 1 14.80 11.90 -18.18
CA GLN A 1 14.68 11.25 -16.85
C GLN A 1 13.55 11.92 -16.10
N VAL A 2 12.41 11.27 -15.96
CA VAL A 2 11.27 11.76 -15.16
C VAL A 2 11.67 11.57 -13.70
N GLN A 3 12.00 12.68 -13.02
CA GLN A 3 12.27 12.65 -11.59
C GLN A 3 10.98 12.23 -10.88
N THR A 4 11.02 11.12 -10.15
CA THR A 4 9.86 10.68 -9.38
C THR A 4 9.52 11.73 -8.30
N PRO A 5 8.24 11.96 -7.98
CA PRO A 5 7.81 12.92 -6.95
C PRO A 5 8.51 12.71 -5.58
N LEU A 6 8.83 11.48 -5.26
CA LEU A 6 9.56 11.09 -4.04
C LEU A 6 10.98 11.69 -4.02
N TYR A 7 11.71 11.63 -5.12
CA TYR A 7 13.08 12.16 -5.21
C TYR A 7 13.12 13.69 -5.05
N VAL A 8 12.16 14.40 -5.66
CA VAL A 8 12.06 15.87 -5.54
C VAL A 8 11.79 16.28 -4.10
N TRP A 9 10.90 15.61 -3.41
CA TRP A 9 10.56 15.88 -2.02
C TRP A 9 11.77 15.66 -1.08
N GLN A 10 12.45 14.53 -1.21
CA GLN A 10 13.66 14.23 -0.42
C GLN A 10 14.76 15.26 -0.64
N ARG A 11 15.04 15.62 -1.89
CA ARG A 11 16.02 16.66 -2.24
C ARG A 11 15.71 18.00 -1.59
N ASN A 12 14.44 18.39 -1.58
CA ASN A 12 14.04 19.66 -0.98
C ASN A 12 14.21 19.66 0.54
N ILE A 13 13.87 18.56 1.25
CA ILE A 13 14.11 18.44 2.69
C ILE A 13 15.59 18.52 3.01
N VAL A 14 16.43 17.78 2.27
CA VAL A 14 17.88 17.85 2.46
C VAL A 14 18.41 19.26 2.22
N GLY A 15 17.90 19.96 1.20
CA GLY A 15 18.22 21.37 0.93
C GLY A 15 17.88 22.28 2.11
N PHE A 16 16.70 22.15 2.70
CA PHE A 16 16.29 22.89 3.90
C PHE A 16 17.19 22.59 5.10
N GLN A 17 17.57 21.33 5.31
CA GLN A 17 18.45 20.94 6.42
C GLN A 17 19.86 21.55 6.27
N ILE A 18 20.42 21.52 5.06
CA ILE A 18 21.74 22.13 4.79
C ILE A 18 21.68 23.64 5.02
N LEU A 19 20.66 24.33 4.52
CA LEU A 19 20.48 25.76 4.72
C LEU A 19 20.35 26.11 6.20
N TYR A 20 19.55 25.35 6.95
CA TYR A 20 19.41 25.53 8.39
C TYR A 20 20.73 25.36 9.12
N ALA A 21 21.50 24.32 8.78
CA ALA A 21 22.82 24.08 9.39
C ALA A 21 23.83 25.22 9.11
N LEU A 22 23.82 25.80 7.89
CA LEU A 22 24.65 26.94 7.56
C LEU A 22 24.27 28.18 8.36
N VAL A 23 22.98 28.49 8.49
CA VAL A 23 22.50 29.62 9.30
C VAL A 23 22.85 29.41 10.78
N TYR A 24 22.74 28.17 11.28
CA TYR A 24 23.14 27.84 12.66
C TYR A 24 24.64 28.03 12.90
N LEU A 25 25.48 27.66 11.93
CA LEU A 25 26.94 27.90 12.01
C LEU A 25 27.25 29.39 12.05
N VAL A 26 26.61 30.21 11.19
CA VAL A 26 26.76 31.67 11.20
C VAL A 26 26.33 32.25 12.58
N TYR A 27 25.20 31.76 13.11
CA TYR A 27 24.73 32.15 14.45
C TYR A 27 25.84 31.91 15.53
N GLY A 28 26.43 30.71 15.50
CA GLY A 28 27.51 30.37 16.46
C GLY A 28 28.76 31.27 16.33
N ILE A 29 29.16 31.61 15.11
CA ILE A 29 30.30 32.51 14.86
C ILE A 29 29.99 33.93 15.37
N LEU A 30 28.81 34.47 15.10
CA LEU A 30 28.40 35.78 15.57
C LEU A 30 28.29 35.85 17.10
N LEU A 31 27.81 34.77 17.72
CA LEU A 31 27.76 34.65 19.18
C LEU A 31 29.15 34.69 19.80
N MET A 32 30.14 33.98 19.23
CA MET A 32 31.54 34.01 19.67
C MET A 32 32.20 35.38 19.49
N ALA A 33 31.73 36.14 18.48
CA ALA A 33 32.24 37.50 18.18
C ALA A 33 31.54 38.60 19.00
N ASP A 34 30.65 38.24 19.92
CA ASP A 34 29.81 39.17 20.72
C ASP A 34 28.98 40.17 19.88
N ILE A 35 28.53 39.70 18.70
CA ILE A 35 27.71 40.47 17.77
C ILE A 35 26.24 40.14 18.02
N ASN A 36 25.36 41.13 17.81
CA ASN A 36 23.91 40.94 17.95
C ASN A 36 23.38 39.82 17.03
N THR A 37 22.94 38.70 17.62
CA THR A 37 22.47 37.50 16.93
C THR A 37 20.94 37.46 16.71
N GLY A 38 20.21 38.44 17.20
CA GLY A 38 18.73 38.47 17.15
C GLY A 38 18.14 38.27 15.74
N PRO A 39 18.63 38.96 14.68
CA PRO A 39 18.15 38.76 13.32
C PRO A 39 18.39 37.34 12.79
N VAL A 40 19.54 36.73 13.12
CA VAL A 40 19.87 35.37 12.66
C VAL A 40 19.03 34.34 13.39
N PHE A 41 18.79 34.53 14.69
CA PHE A 41 17.88 33.68 15.46
C PHE A 41 16.45 33.72 14.89
N ASN A 42 15.92 34.88 14.56
CA ASN A 42 14.62 35.01 13.94
C ASN A 42 14.56 34.31 12.57
N SER A 43 15.63 34.39 11.77
CA SER A 43 15.71 33.67 10.49
C SER A 43 15.67 32.16 10.65
N GLN A 44 16.26 31.61 11.70
CA GLN A 44 16.18 30.18 12.01
C GLN A 44 14.76 29.73 12.33
N LEU A 45 14.02 30.53 13.12
CA LEU A 45 12.61 30.24 13.43
C LEU A 45 11.74 30.24 12.18
N ILE A 46 11.96 31.18 11.25
CA ILE A 46 11.25 31.26 9.97
C ILE A 46 11.56 30.03 9.11
N LEU A 47 12.84 29.65 8.99
CA LEU A 47 13.25 28.45 8.24
C LEU A 47 12.63 27.17 8.79
N MET A 48 12.64 27.01 10.12
CA MET A 48 12.04 25.83 10.77
C MET A 48 10.52 25.79 10.53
N SER A 49 9.83 26.92 10.68
CA SER A 49 8.39 27.01 10.42
C SER A 49 8.07 26.71 8.95
N GLY A 50 8.87 27.22 8.01
CA GLY A 50 8.72 26.94 6.58
C GLY A 50 8.89 25.46 6.25
N MET A 51 9.85 24.79 6.89
CA MET A 51 10.06 23.34 6.72
C MET A 51 8.86 22.54 7.22
N VAL A 52 8.32 22.87 8.41
CA VAL A 52 7.12 22.19 8.95
C VAL A 52 5.92 22.38 8.03
N LEU A 53 5.68 23.59 7.54
CA LEU A 53 4.60 23.88 6.61
C LEU A 53 4.78 23.15 5.26
N TYR A 54 6.01 23.05 4.77
CA TYR A 54 6.32 22.30 3.55
C TYR A 54 6.02 20.80 3.71
N VAL A 55 6.44 20.19 4.83
CA VAL A 55 6.14 18.78 5.12
C VAL A 55 4.65 18.55 5.25
N ALA A 56 3.92 19.42 5.96
CA ALA A 56 2.47 19.37 6.07
C ALA A 56 1.76 19.49 4.72
N TYR A 57 2.22 20.40 3.86
CA TYR A 57 1.71 20.55 2.49
C TYR A 57 1.92 19.30 1.65
N VAL A 58 3.12 18.71 1.69
CA VAL A 58 3.40 17.44 0.96
C VAL A 58 2.56 16.30 1.49
N ALA A 59 2.40 16.20 2.82
CA ALA A 59 1.55 15.20 3.46
C ALA A 59 0.09 15.29 3.01
N TYR A 60 -0.41 16.50 2.87
CA TYR A 60 -1.78 16.76 2.43
C TYR A 60 -1.96 16.55 0.91
N SER A 61 -1.05 17.08 0.09
CA SER A 61 -1.18 17.09 -1.38
C SER A 61 -0.76 15.77 -2.04
N GLN A 62 0.13 15.01 -1.41
CA GLN A 62 0.68 13.77 -1.97
C GLN A 62 0.71 12.61 -0.95
N PRO A 63 -0.44 12.15 -0.45
CA PRO A 63 -0.49 11.10 0.57
C PRO A 63 0.16 9.79 0.13
N LYS A 64 0.21 9.51 -1.18
CA LYS A 64 0.89 8.34 -1.75
C LYS A 64 2.41 8.34 -1.52
N VAL A 65 3.04 9.51 -1.40
CA VAL A 65 4.48 9.63 -1.12
C VAL A 65 4.80 9.15 0.30
N LEU A 66 3.93 9.45 1.27
CA LEU A 66 4.06 8.98 2.66
C LEU A 66 3.68 7.50 2.81
N MET A 67 2.70 7.00 2.03
CA MET A 67 2.36 5.58 1.98
C MET A 67 3.52 4.74 1.42
N GLY A 68 4.33 5.27 0.49
CA GLY A 68 5.54 4.61 -0.01
C GLY A 68 6.55 4.29 1.10
N PHE A 69 6.69 5.16 2.09
CA PHE A 69 7.50 4.89 3.29
C PHE A 69 6.99 3.70 4.11
N HIS A 70 5.67 3.48 4.13
CA HIS A 70 5.07 2.34 4.84
C HIS A 70 5.37 1.01 4.15
N LEU A 71 5.42 1.00 2.81
CA LEU A 71 5.75 -0.20 2.03
C LEU A 71 7.24 -0.57 2.16
N GLU A 72 8.15 0.41 2.11
CA GLU A 72 9.59 0.16 2.33
C GLU A 72 9.89 -0.23 3.79
N SER A 73 9.19 0.35 4.78
CA SER A 73 9.36 -0.04 6.18
C SER A 73 8.90 -1.48 6.43
N ASN A 74 7.85 -1.93 5.74
CA ASN A 74 7.43 -3.33 5.80
C ASN A 74 8.47 -4.25 5.14
N TYR A 75 9.02 -3.88 3.98
CA TYR A 75 10.07 -4.64 3.31
C TYR A 75 11.33 -4.79 4.20
N LEU A 76 11.79 -3.72 4.83
CA LEU A 76 12.93 -3.76 5.77
C LEU A 76 12.62 -4.54 7.05
N LYS A 77 11.37 -4.47 7.55
CA LYS A 77 10.91 -5.22 8.73
C LYS A 77 10.95 -6.74 8.48
N TYR A 78 10.71 -7.17 7.26
CA TYR A 78 10.69 -8.58 6.88
C TYR A 78 12.07 -9.13 6.46
N LYS A 79 13.02 -8.28 6.06
CA LYS A 79 14.37 -8.70 5.67
C LYS A 79 15.14 -9.45 6.76
N ASN A 80 14.74 -9.29 8.03
CA ASN A 80 15.34 -9.95 9.20
C ASN A 80 14.53 -11.14 9.74
N SER A 81 13.50 -11.62 9.03
CA SER A 81 12.57 -12.65 9.53
C SER A 81 13.11 -14.08 9.49
N GLY A 82 14.34 -14.31 9.06
CA GLY A 82 14.95 -15.65 9.06
C GLY A 82 14.38 -16.64 8.02
N LEU A 83 13.43 -16.22 7.17
CA LEU A 83 12.98 -17.03 6.04
C LEU A 83 14.08 -17.12 5.00
N THR A 84 14.54 -18.33 4.69
CA THR A 84 15.46 -18.54 3.56
C THR A 84 14.72 -18.30 2.24
N ASN A 85 15.42 -17.82 1.21
CA ASN A 85 14.81 -17.57 -0.09
C ASN A 85 14.13 -18.82 -0.69
N SER A 86 14.68 -20.02 -0.44
CA SER A 86 14.08 -21.29 -0.89
C SER A 86 12.76 -21.58 -0.19
N TYR A 87 12.69 -21.37 1.12
CA TYR A 87 11.47 -21.58 1.89
C TYR A 87 10.40 -20.53 1.59
N SER A 88 10.78 -19.27 1.37
CA SER A 88 9.88 -18.21 0.90
C SER A 88 9.23 -18.58 -0.44
N LEU A 89 10.00 -19.13 -1.39
CA LEU A 89 9.49 -19.55 -2.68
C LEU A 89 8.58 -20.77 -2.59
N GLU A 90 8.88 -21.71 -1.70
CA GLU A 90 8.03 -22.88 -1.42
C GLU A 90 6.66 -22.45 -0.88
N LEU A 91 6.64 -21.58 0.14
CA LEU A 91 5.40 -21.04 0.70
C LEU A 91 4.58 -20.25 -0.33
N LYS A 92 5.25 -19.48 -1.20
CA LYS A 92 4.58 -18.82 -2.33
C LYS A 92 3.88 -19.84 -3.24
N ASN A 93 4.57 -20.93 -3.62
CA ASN A 93 3.99 -21.93 -4.52
C ASN A 93 2.81 -22.66 -3.86
N GLN A 94 2.91 -22.97 -2.57
CA GLN A 94 1.80 -23.51 -1.79
C GLN A 94 0.61 -22.54 -1.74
N LEU A 95 0.86 -21.24 -1.51
CA LEU A 95 -0.18 -20.22 -1.52
C LEU A 95 -0.87 -20.11 -2.88
N VAL A 96 -0.11 -20.15 -3.97
CA VAL A 96 -0.67 -20.14 -5.33
C VAL A 96 -1.58 -21.35 -5.55
N ASN A 97 -1.15 -22.55 -5.12
CA ASN A 97 -1.97 -23.76 -5.21
C ASN A 97 -3.29 -23.64 -4.41
N LEU A 98 -3.24 -23.13 -3.18
CA LEU A 98 -4.44 -22.88 -2.36
C LEU A 98 -5.40 -21.89 -3.02
N LEU A 99 -4.87 -20.88 -3.73
CA LEU A 99 -5.68 -19.88 -4.40
C LEU A 99 -6.23 -20.37 -5.76
N ASP A 100 -5.41 -20.98 -6.58
CA ASP A 100 -5.79 -21.35 -7.96
C ASP A 100 -6.57 -22.66 -8.02
N GLU A 101 -6.13 -23.70 -7.26
CA GLU A 101 -6.75 -25.05 -7.32
C GLU A 101 -7.84 -25.20 -6.25
N GLU A 102 -7.54 -24.89 -4.98
CA GLU A 102 -8.50 -25.08 -3.90
C GLU A 102 -9.49 -23.92 -3.77
N LYS A 103 -9.20 -22.77 -4.37
CA LYS A 103 -10.04 -21.56 -4.37
C LYS A 103 -10.48 -21.14 -2.97
N ILE A 104 -9.56 -21.23 -2.00
CA ILE A 104 -9.82 -20.90 -0.61
C ILE A 104 -10.39 -19.50 -0.39
N TYR A 105 -10.19 -18.58 -1.34
CA TYR A 105 -10.76 -17.24 -1.31
C TYR A 105 -12.30 -17.23 -1.35
N ARG A 106 -12.95 -18.33 -1.77
CA ARG A 106 -14.42 -18.47 -1.74
C ARG A 106 -14.97 -18.65 -0.32
N GLU A 107 -14.14 -19.09 0.61
CA GLU A 107 -14.54 -19.18 2.01
C GLU A 107 -14.78 -17.78 2.56
N ASN A 108 -15.98 -17.53 3.05
CA ASN A 108 -16.39 -16.19 3.47
C ASN A 108 -15.76 -15.74 4.79
N ASP A 109 -15.26 -16.67 5.59
CA ASP A 109 -14.61 -16.48 6.90
C ASP A 109 -13.08 -16.63 6.83
N ILE A 110 -12.50 -16.83 5.62
CA ILE A 110 -11.05 -16.94 5.46
C ILE A 110 -10.34 -15.73 6.07
N ASN A 111 -9.35 -15.99 6.88
CA ASN A 111 -8.54 -14.98 7.53
C ASN A 111 -7.06 -15.34 7.47
N LEU A 112 -6.19 -14.41 7.88
CA LEU A 112 -4.75 -14.60 7.77
C LEU A 112 -4.23 -15.70 8.70
N ASP A 113 -4.90 -15.96 9.82
CA ASP A 113 -4.50 -17.03 10.75
C ASP A 113 -4.81 -18.40 10.16
N SER A 114 -6.03 -18.59 9.63
CA SER A 114 -6.40 -19.85 8.95
C SER A 114 -5.57 -20.11 7.69
N LEU A 115 -5.17 -19.06 6.97
CA LEU A 115 -4.23 -19.20 5.84
C LEU A 115 -2.85 -19.65 6.33
N ALA A 116 -2.33 -19.05 7.41
CA ALA A 116 -1.04 -19.41 7.97
C ALA A 116 -1.01 -20.87 8.44
N ASP A 117 -2.09 -21.35 9.07
CA ASP A 117 -2.26 -22.73 9.49
C ASP A 117 -2.21 -23.70 8.29
N ARG A 118 -2.89 -23.38 7.18
CA ARG A 118 -2.86 -24.18 5.94
C ARG A 118 -1.49 -24.22 5.28
N LEU A 119 -0.75 -23.11 5.36
CA LEU A 119 0.63 -23.02 4.87
C LEU A 119 1.65 -23.65 5.83
N GLY A 120 1.23 -24.14 7.01
CA GLY A 120 2.13 -24.69 8.02
C GLY A 120 3.15 -23.66 8.53
N THR A 121 2.76 -22.39 8.60
CA THR A 121 3.66 -21.28 8.95
C THR A 121 3.02 -20.31 9.95
N THR A 122 3.75 -19.28 10.36
CA THR A 122 3.21 -18.25 11.24
C THR A 122 2.40 -17.21 10.47
N ARG A 123 1.43 -16.57 11.13
CA ARG A 123 0.71 -15.38 10.58
C ARG A 123 1.67 -14.33 10.03
N HIS A 124 2.80 -14.11 10.72
CA HIS A 124 3.80 -13.14 10.29
C HIS A 124 4.45 -13.55 8.97
N SER A 125 4.87 -14.80 8.85
CA SER A 125 5.47 -15.37 7.63
C SER A 125 4.47 -15.38 6.47
N ALA A 126 3.22 -15.78 6.71
CA ALA A 126 2.17 -15.73 5.69
C ALA A 126 1.95 -14.29 5.16
N SER A 127 1.86 -13.30 6.06
CA SER A 127 1.76 -11.89 5.68
C SER A 127 2.99 -11.41 4.90
N GLN A 128 4.19 -11.86 5.29
CA GLN A 128 5.43 -11.53 4.60
C GLN A 128 5.43 -12.05 3.17
N ILE A 129 5.10 -13.33 2.96
CA ILE A 129 5.05 -13.98 1.64
C ILE A 129 4.08 -13.22 0.71
N ILE A 130 2.90 -12.86 1.23
CA ILE A 130 1.92 -12.10 0.45
C ILE A 130 2.49 -10.74 0.03
N ASN A 131 3.10 -10.01 0.95
CA ASN A 131 3.68 -8.70 0.63
C ASN A 131 4.88 -8.80 -0.31
N GLU A 132 5.78 -9.77 -0.09
CA GLU A 132 7.02 -9.94 -0.84
C GLU A 132 6.77 -10.37 -2.29
N HIS A 133 5.89 -11.35 -2.49
CA HIS A 133 5.69 -11.96 -3.80
C HIS A 133 4.52 -11.39 -4.60
N PHE A 134 3.53 -10.77 -3.94
CA PHE A 134 2.33 -10.23 -4.60
C PHE A 134 2.20 -8.71 -4.47
N GLY A 135 3.01 -8.05 -3.63
CA GLY A 135 2.95 -6.60 -3.41
C GLY A 135 1.64 -6.12 -2.78
N GLN A 136 0.90 -7.01 -2.12
CA GLN A 136 -0.45 -6.80 -1.58
C GLN A 136 -0.52 -7.18 -0.11
N ASN A 137 -1.53 -6.71 0.61
CA ASN A 137 -1.90 -7.31 1.88
C ASN A 137 -2.87 -8.48 1.69
N PHE A 138 -3.12 -9.25 2.76
CA PHE A 138 -4.01 -10.42 2.72
C PHE A 138 -5.39 -10.11 2.13
N PHE A 139 -6.03 -9.04 2.59
CA PHE A 139 -7.37 -8.68 2.10
C PHE A 139 -7.38 -8.25 0.64
N GLU A 140 -6.34 -7.55 0.21
CA GLU A 140 -6.18 -7.15 -1.19
C GLU A 140 -5.98 -8.36 -2.09
N LEU A 141 -5.14 -9.32 -1.68
CA LEU A 141 -4.91 -10.56 -2.42
C LEU A 141 -6.22 -11.38 -2.55
N ILE A 142 -6.87 -11.69 -1.42
CA ILE A 142 -8.12 -12.46 -1.42
C ILE A 142 -9.20 -11.76 -2.28
N ASN A 143 -9.39 -10.46 -2.09
CA ASN A 143 -10.38 -9.72 -2.85
C ASN A 143 -10.03 -9.64 -4.34
N SER A 144 -8.75 -9.61 -4.74
CA SER A 144 -8.36 -9.61 -6.14
C SER A 144 -8.76 -10.91 -6.85
N TYR A 145 -8.57 -12.06 -6.19
CA TYR A 145 -9.00 -13.37 -6.69
C TYR A 145 -10.53 -13.47 -6.78
N ARG A 146 -11.24 -13.04 -5.75
CA ARG A 146 -12.71 -13.01 -5.73
C ARG A 146 -13.28 -12.16 -6.87
N ILE A 147 -12.72 -10.96 -7.08
CA ILE A 147 -13.20 -10.07 -8.16
C ILE A 147 -12.86 -10.64 -9.53
N LYS A 148 -11.68 -11.23 -9.72
CA LYS A 148 -11.31 -11.90 -10.97
C LYS A 148 -12.33 -13.00 -11.32
N GLU A 149 -12.63 -13.87 -10.37
CA GLU A 149 -13.63 -14.94 -10.59
C GLU A 149 -15.03 -14.39 -10.80
N ALA A 150 -15.45 -13.36 -10.06
CA ALA A 150 -16.75 -12.71 -10.28
C ALA A 150 -16.86 -12.15 -11.70
N MET A 151 -15.80 -11.57 -12.24
CA MET A 151 -15.79 -11.09 -13.63
C MET A 151 -15.92 -12.24 -14.64
N GLU A 152 -15.25 -13.37 -14.40
CA GLU A 152 -15.37 -14.57 -15.24
C GLU A 152 -16.80 -15.13 -15.24
N ILE A 153 -17.42 -15.23 -14.04
CA ILE A 153 -18.82 -15.67 -13.92
C ILE A 153 -19.77 -14.72 -14.63
N LEU A 154 -19.65 -13.41 -14.41
CA LEU A 154 -20.50 -12.40 -15.05
C LEU A 154 -20.32 -12.36 -16.58
N LYS A 155 -19.11 -12.60 -17.06
CA LYS A 155 -18.82 -12.68 -18.50
C LYS A 155 -19.38 -13.95 -19.15
N ALA A 156 -19.41 -15.07 -18.42
CA ALA A 156 -19.94 -16.34 -18.91
C ALA A 156 -21.48 -16.37 -18.90
N ASP A 157 -22.13 -15.50 -18.13
CA ASP A 157 -23.62 -15.42 -18.02
C ASP A 157 -24.21 -14.59 -19.15
N THR A 158 -24.19 -15.15 -20.37
CA THR A 158 -24.67 -14.48 -21.59
C THR A 158 -26.17 -14.20 -21.55
N GLU A 159 -26.94 -15.00 -20.82
CA GLU A 159 -28.40 -14.88 -20.72
C GLU A 159 -28.84 -13.90 -19.61
N ARG A 160 -27.90 -13.38 -18.83
CA ARG A 160 -28.13 -12.44 -17.71
C ARG A 160 -29.06 -12.98 -16.63
N GLU A 161 -28.96 -14.26 -16.35
CA GLU A 161 -29.79 -14.92 -15.34
C GLU A 161 -29.22 -14.69 -13.90
N LYS A 162 -27.91 -14.46 -13.79
CA LYS A 162 -27.28 -14.29 -12.48
C LYS A 162 -27.43 -12.87 -11.94
N ASN A 163 -27.88 -12.78 -10.70
CA ASN A 163 -27.87 -11.53 -9.97
C ASN A 163 -26.43 -11.20 -9.52
N ILE A 164 -25.98 -9.97 -9.72
CA ILE A 164 -24.64 -9.50 -9.31
C ILE A 164 -24.36 -9.75 -7.82
N ILE A 165 -25.40 -9.68 -6.98
CA ILE A 165 -25.26 -9.93 -5.53
C ILE A 165 -25.00 -11.41 -5.25
N ASP A 166 -25.68 -12.30 -5.96
CA ASP A 166 -25.52 -13.74 -5.80
C ASP A 166 -24.12 -14.17 -6.23
N VAL A 167 -23.60 -13.58 -7.32
CA VAL A 167 -22.20 -13.76 -7.74
C VAL A 167 -21.24 -13.28 -6.65
N ALA A 168 -21.52 -12.13 -6.00
CA ALA A 168 -20.67 -11.64 -4.92
C ALA A 168 -20.58 -12.64 -3.75
N TYR A 169 -21.69 -13.26 -3.37
CA TYR A 169 -21.71 -14.30 -2.33
C TYR A 169 -21.06 -15.60 -2.81
N GLU A 170 -21.28 -16.01 -4.06
CA GLU A 170 -20.68 -17.20 -4.67
C GLU A 170 -19.14 -17.16 -4.62
N VAL A 171 -18.54 -15.99 -4.83
CA VAL A 171 -17.08 -15.82 -4.78
C VAL A 171 -16.54 -15.50 -3.37
N GLY A 172 -17.38 -15.53 -2.34
CA GLY A 172 -16.98 -15.45 -0.93
C GLY A 172 -17.07 -14.08 -0.26
N PHE A 173 -17.71 -13.07 -0.86
CA PHE A 173 -17.96 -11.81 -0.15
C PHE A 173 -19.12 -11.95 0.84
N ASN A 174 -18.99 -11.37 2.03
CA ASN A 174 -20.03 -11.38 3.07
C ASN A 174 -21.08 -10.28 2.91
N ASN A 175 -20.81 -9.27 2.06
CA ASN A 175 -21.75 -8.17 1.87
C ASN A 175 -21.49 -7.42 0.55
N LYS A 176 -22.56 -6.83 0.02
CA LYS A 176 -22.59 -6.05 -1.23
C LYS A 176 -21.65 -4.83 -1.19
N VAL A 177 -21.50 -4.18 -0.03
CA VAL A 177 -20.74 -2.93 0.08
C VAL A 177 -19.26 -3.21 -0.16
N THR A 178 -18.72 -4.24 0.49
CA THR A 178 -17.32 -4.65 0.31
C THR A 178 -17.05 -5.12 -1.11
N PHE A 179 -17.97 -5.92 -1.69
CA PHE A 179 -17.87 -6.34 -3.08
C PHE A 179 -17.80 -5.15 -4.04
N ASN A 180 -18.78 -4.25 -3.99
CA ASN A 180 -18.84 -3.08 -4.88
C ASN A 180 -17.59 -2.19 -4.74
N LYS A 181 -17.11 -1.97 -3.50
CA LYS A 181 -15.90 -1.18 -3.22
C LYS A 181 -14.66 -1.85 -3.83
N SER A 182 -14.50 -3.16 -3.63
CA SER A 182 -13.37 -3.92 -4.17
C SER A 182 -13.41 -3.99 -5.69
N PHE A 183 -14.59 -4.25 -6.27
CA PHE A 183 -14.78 -4.29 -7.70
C PHE A 183 -14.42 -2.96 -8.37
N LYS A 184 -14.94 -1.84 -7.82
CA LYS A 184 -14.62 -0.50 -8.34
C LYS A 184 -13.14 -0.13 -8.14
N LYS A 185 -12.52 -0.57 -7.03
CA LYS A 185 -11.08 -0.32 -6.79
C LYS A 185 -10.21 -1.00 -7.84
N ILE A 186 -10.57 -2.22 -8.27
CA ILE A 186 -9.78 -3.05 -9.19
C ILE A 186 -10.05 -2.69 -10.65
N ASN A 187 -11.32 -2.44 -11.01
CA ASN A 187 -11.75 -2.28 -12.40
C ASN A 187 -12.10 -0.83 -12.78
N GLU A 188 -12.01 0.12 -11.83
CA GLU A 188 -12.36 1.54 -12.00
C GLU A 188 -13.86 1.82 -12.32
N VAL A 189 -14.65 0.76 -12.56
CA VAL A 189 -16.09 0.81 -12.82
C VAL A 189 -16.88 -0.02 -11.80
N THR A 190 -18.17 0.26 -11.65
CA THR A 190 -19.03 -0.54 -10.78
C THR A 190 -19.40 -1.88 -11.47
N PRO A 191 -19.79 -2.92 -10.69
CA PRO A 191 -20.25 -4.20 -11.27
C PRO A 191 -21.37 -4.02 -12.28
N SER A 192 -22.34 -3.16 -12.00
CA SER A 192 -23.47 -2.88 -12.92
C SER A 192 -23.03 -2.20 -14.22
N GLN A 193 -22.04 -1.28 -14.14
CA GLN A 193 -21.45 -0.66 -15.33
C GLN A 193 -20.66 -1.68 -16.16
N TYR A 194 -19.92 -2.56 -15.47
CA TYR A 194 -19.18 -3.63 -16.12
C TYR A 194 -20.11 -4.57 -16.91
N VAL A 195 -21.16 -5.09 -16.25
CA VAL A 195 -22.15 -5.95 -16.91
C VAL A 195 -22.82 -5.23 -18.08
N LYS A 196 -23.20 -3.96 -17.94
CA LYS A 196 -23.78 -3.19 -19.04
C LYS A 196 -22.83 -3.09 -20.24
N ALA A 197 -21.55 -2.87 -20.00
CA ALA A 197 -20.53 -2.74 -21.04
C ALA A 197 -20.21 -4.06 -21.76
N LEU A 198 -20.41 -5.22 -21.10
CA LEU A 198 -20.21 -6.54 -21.73
C LEU A 198 -21.22 -6.82 -22.84
N TYR A 199 -22.41 -6.19 -22.81
CA TYR A 199 -23.55 -6.51 -23.67
C TYR A 199 -24.04 -5.27 -24.47
N SER A 200 -23.22 -4.21 -24.54
CA SER A 200 -23.44 -3.04 -25.39
C SER A 200 -22.72 -3.22 -26.71
#